data_434b59f5edf1079980d343729124ad56
#
_entry.id   434b59f5edf1079980d343729124ad56
#
_cell.length_a   1.000
_cell.length_b   1.000
_cell.length_c   1.000
_cell.angle_alpha   90.00
_cell.angle_beta   90.00
_cell.angle_gamma   90.00
#
_symmetry.space_group_name_H-M   'P 1'
#
loop_
_entity.id
_entity.type
_entity.pdbx_description
1 polymer ?
#
loop_
_entity_poly.entity_id
_entity_poly.type
_entity_poly.pdbx_seq_one_letter_code
_entity_poly.pdbx_strand_id
1 'polypeptide(L)'
;MTKHSTDGKHRHPNSRFTRFTASVMRLFYHRRVSGLENIDPAVPAVFTCNHGRIAGPVTAVCFLPVRFRPWINGCMLDREEATATMMRTFRDRFTFLGPKAKRSILRWVSGFICHFLNSFEPIPVYKGMPRESAGTISLSVDALEQGDNLLIFPERPRDRYDEESYKDFNTGFAALGRAYYERTGKCLGFHPCWSDPRSKDFRIGAPVYFDPANGPKEEKIRISSELRARMNELRALCKK
;
A
#
# COMPACT_ATOMS: atom_id res chain seq x y z
N MET A 1 31.74 18.84 13.68
CA MET A 1 30.83 18.45 14.78
C MET A 1 29.48 19.09 14.54
N THR A 2 28.62 18.45 13.78
CA THR A 2 27.24 18.88 13.49
C THR A 2 26.30 18.02 14.31
N LYS A 3 25.64 18.64 15.28
CA LYS A 3 24.65 18.04 16.16
C LYS A 3 23.44 17.63 15.31
N HIS A 4 23.23 16.32 15.08
CA HIS A 4 21.93 15.80 14.68
C HIS A 4 21.00 15.86 15.89
N SER A 5 20.11 16.84 15.86
CA SER A 5 18.97 16.92 16.76
C SER A 5 17.99 15.83 16.39
N THR A 6 17.93 14.78 17.20
CA THR A 6 16.87 13.77 17.17
C THR A 6 15.64 14.33 17.87
N ASP A 7 14.96 15.27 17.21
CA ASP A 7 13.65 15.72 17.67
C ASP A 7 12.60 14.82 17.00
N GLY A 8 12.18 13.78 17.74
CA GLY A 8 11.15 12.83 17.35
C GLY A 8 9.76 13.46 17.27
N LYS A 9 9.60 14.46 16.41
CA LYS A 9 8.27 14.97 16.06
C LYS A 9 7.52 13.87 15.31
N HIS A 10 6.51 13.32 15.95
CA HIS A 10 5.45 12.54 15.32
C HIS A 10 4.98 13.27 14.05
N ARG A 11 5.55 12.95 12.91
CA ARG A 11 5.11 13.48 11.61
C ARG A 11 3.76 12.87 11.30
N HIS A 12 2.72 13.65 11.48
CA HIS A 12 1.36 13.27 11.11
C HIS A 12 1.25 12.97 9.61
N PRO A 13 0.29 12.09 9.22
CA PRO A 13 0.19 11.59 7.85
C PRO A 13 0.07 12.73 6.84
N ASN A 14 0.76 12.56 5.76
CA ASN A 14 0.70 13.18 4.43
C ASN A 14 -0.03 14.55 4.36
N SER A 15 0.08 15.30 3.35
CA SER A 15 -0.35 16.69 3.19
C SER A 15 -1.67 17.08 3.92
N ARG A 16 -1.87 18.36 4.23
CA ARG A 16 -3.14 18.88 4.79
C ARG A 16 -4.35 18.47 3.95
N PHE A 17 -4.16 18.39 2.63
CA PHE A 17 -5.18 17.93 1.69
C PHE A 17 -5.58 16.47 1.92
N THR A 18 -4.62 15.56 2.08
CA THR A 18 -4.86 14.14 2.35
C THR A 18 -5.59 13.95 3.68
N ARG A 19 -5.17 14.68 4.73
CA ARG A 19 -5.82 14.63 6.05
C ARG A 19 -7.27 15.11 5.98
N PHE A 20 -7.52 16.20 5.30
CA PHE A 20 -8.87 16.73 5.10
C PHE A 20 -9.73 15.71 4.33
N THR A 21 -9.23 15.20 3.21
CA THR A 21 -9.95 14.20 2.39
C THR A 21 -10.25 12.93 3.19
N ALA A 22 -9.27 12.40 3.93
CA ALA A 22 -9.47 11.23 4.78
C ALA A 22 -10.50 11.51 5.89
N SER A 23 -10.49 12.70 6.49
CA SER A 23 -11.48 13.09 7.52
C SER A 23 -12.90 13.16 6.95
N VAL A 24 -13.06 13.76 5.78
CA VAL A 24 -14.35 13.80 5.07
C VAL A 24 -14.81 12.39 4.71
N MET A 25 -13.91 11.56 4.19
CA MET A 25 -14.23 10.17 3.84
C MET A 25 -14.67 9.36 5.07
N ARG A 26 -14.06 9.56 6.24
CA ARG A 26 -14.45 8.88 7.48
C ARG A 26 -15.89 9.17 7.91
N LEU A 27 -16.46 10.31 7.57
CA LEU A 27 -17.86 10.64 7.89
C LEU A 27 -18.84 9.68 7.20
N PHE A 28 -18.48 9.20 6.02
CA PHE A 28 -19.33 8.31 5.20
C PHE A 28 -18.86 6.86 5.18
N TYR A 29 -17.62 6.62 5.59
CA TYR A 29 -16.96 5.32 5.48
C TYR A 29 -16.51 4.83 6.85
N HIS A 30 -17.39 4.10 7.55
CA HIS A 30 -17.13 3.61 8.88
C HIS A 30 -16.48 2.22 8.86
N ARG A 31 -15.48 2.01 9.71
CA ARG A 31 -14.81 0.72 9.94
C ARG A 31 -14.57 0.48 11.42
N ARG A 32 -14.67 -0.78 11.84
CA ARG A 32 -14.19 -1.23 13.15
C ARG A 32 -12.72 -1.57 13.00
N VAL A 33 -11.86 -0.81 13.66
CA VAL A 33 -10.41 -0.99 13.61
C VAL A 33 -9.96 -1.80 14.82
N SER A 34 -9.11 -2.80 14.61
CA SER A 34 -8.50 -3.61 15.68
C SER A 34 -7.05 -3.95 15.36
N GLY A 35 -6.24 -4.23 16.38
CA GLY A 35 -4.82 -4.53 16.23
C GLY A 35 -3.93 -3.28 16.18
N LEU A 36 -4.42 -2.13 16.64
CA LEU A 36 -3.62 -0.89 16.75
C LEU A 36 -2.44 -1.06 17.71
N GLU A 37 -2.60 -1.90 18.71
CA GLU A 37 -1.57 -2.29 19.69
C GLU A 37 -0.36 -2.99 19.06
N ASN A 38 -0.51 -3.50 17.84
CA ASN A 38 0.59 -4.12 17.11
C ASN A 38 1.52 -3.11 16.43
N ILE A 39 1.14 -1.83 16.38
CA ILE A 39 1.91 -0.77 15.70
C ILE A 39 2.77 -0.04 16.72
N ASP A 40 4.09 -0.06 16.51
CA ASP A 40 4.99 0.86 17.17
C ASP A 40 5.21 2.09 16.27
N PRO A 41 4.69 3.27 16.63
CA PRO A 41 4.81 4.46 15.79
C PRO A 41 6.25 5.01 15.71
N ALA A 42 7.16 4.55 16.57
CA ALA A 42 8.57 4.96 16.57
C ALA A 42 9.42 4.13 15.59
N VAL A 43 8.91 3.00 15.11
CA VAL A 43 9.64 2.06 14.25
C VAL A 43 8.99 2.01 12.88
N PRO A 44 9.72 2.34 11.79
CA PRO A 44 9.19 2.24 10.44
C PRO A 44 8.89 0.78 10.08
N ALA A 45 7.78 0.56 9.41
CA ALA A 45 7.29 -0.76 9.04
C ALA A 45 6.65 -0.80 7.65
N VAL A 46 6.44 -2.01 7.15
CA VAL A 46 5.69 -2.26 5.92
C VAL A 46 4.32 -2.80 6.27
N PHE A 47 3.26 -2.12 5.85
CA PHE A 47 1.89 -2.58 6.00
C PHE A 47 1.45 -3.26 4.69
N THR A 48 1.13 -4.54 4.77
CA THR A 48 0.63 -5.32 3.63
C THR A 48 -0.86 -5.53 3.78
N CYS A 49 -1.65 -4.99 2.85
CA CYS A 49 -3.10 -5.04 2.92
C CYS A 49 -3.71 -5.69 1.67
N ASN A 50 -4.88 -6.31 1.81
CA ASN A 50 -5.64 -6.75 0.65
C ASN A 50 -6.18 -5.55 -0.14
N HIS A 51 -6.14 -5.64 -1.47
CA HIS A 51 -6.60 -4.55 -2.33
C HIS A 51 -8.14 -4.50 -2.40
N GLY A 52 -8.79 -5.65 -2.56
CA GLY A 52 -10.24 -5.76 -2.58
C GLY A 52 -10.91 -4.74 -3.51
N ARG A 53 -10.41 -4.56 -4.73
CA ARG A 53 -10.68 -3.47 -5.68
C ARG A 53 -10.21 -2.12 -5.11
N ILE A 54 -11.07 -1.36 -4.43
CA ILE A 54 -10.73 -0.06 -3.82
C ILE A 54 -10.95 -0.05 -2.30
N ALA A 55 -11.54 -1.10 -1.75
CA ALA A 55 -11.91 -1.13 -0.33
C ALA A 55 -10.68 -1.09 0.58
N GLY A 56 -9.64 -1.87 0.27
CA GLY A 56 -8.38 -1.89 1.01
C GLY A 56 -7.66 -0.53 1.00
N PRO A 57 -7.35 0.03 -0.19
CA PRO A 57 -6.73 1.36 -0.28
C PRO A 57 -7.50 2.45 0.47
N VAL A 58 -8.82 2.54 0.27
CA VAL A 58 -9.66 3.52 0.96
C VAL A 58 -9.64 3.32 2.48
N THR A 59 -9.74 2.06 2.94
CA THR A 59 -9.68 1.74 4.36
C THR A 59 -8.34 2.12 4.97
N ALA A 60 -7.23 1.76 4.32
CA ALA A 60 -5.89 2.09 4.81
C ALA A 60 -5.68 3.61 4.88
N VAL A 61 -6.07 4.37 3.85
CA VAL A 61 -6.00 5.83 3.84
C VAL A 61 -6.80 6.44 4.98
N CYS A 62 -7.98 5.91 5.26
CA CYS A 62 -8.85 6.45 6.30
C CYS A 62 -8.43 6.06 7.72
N PHE A 63 -7.92 4.86 7.94
CA PHE A 63 -7.87 4.27 9.28
C PHE A 63 -6.49 3.80 9.73
N LEU A 64 -5.46 3.77 8.86
CA LEU A 64 -4.10 3.52 9.31
C LEU A 64 -3.57 4.75 10.05
N PRO A 65 -3.19 4.65 11.36
CA PRO A 65 -2.92 5.82 12.19
C PRO A 65 -1.50 6.36 12.05
N VAL A 66 -0.71 5.84 11.10
CA VAL A 66 0.67 6.23 10.87
C VAL A 66 0.85 6.86 9.49
N ARG A 67 1.89 7.70 9.34
CA ARG A 67 2.31 8.19 8.02
C ARG A 67 2.82 7.01 7.20
N PHE A 68 2.43 6.93 5.93
CA PHE A 68 2.89 5.91 5.00
C PHE A 68 3.03 6.44 3.57
N ARG A 69 3.90 5.80 2.81
CA ARG A 69 4.07 6.01 1.38
C ARG A 69 3.59 4.74 0.65
N PRO A 70 2.54 4.82 -0.17
CA PRO A 70 2.02 3.64 -0.85
C PRO A 70 2.88 3.27 -2.06
N TRP A 71 3.01 1.96 -2.33
CA TRP A 71 3.45 1.48 -3.63
C TRP A 71 2.32 1.62 -4.64
N ILE A 72 2.55 2.40 -5.68
CA ILE A 72 1.55 2.67 -6.72
C ILE A 72 2.14 2.36 -8.10
N ASN A 73 1.33 1.75 -8.97
CA ASN A 73 1.72 1.57 -10.37
C ASN A 73 2.04 2.94 -11.01
N GLY A 74 3.25 3.10 -11.55
CA GLY A 74 3.73 4.35 -12.15
C GLY A 74 2.76 4.95 -13.15
N CYS A 75 2.09 4.12 -13.95
CA CYS A 75 1.05 4.57 -14.89
C CYS A 75 -0.12 5.34 -14.25
N MET A 76 -0.34 5.20 -12.93
CA MET A 76 -1.41 5.90 -12.22
C MET A 76 -0.95 7.24 -11.64
N LEU A 77 0.31 7.56 -11.74
CA LEU A 77 0.91 8.81 -11.23
C LEU A 77 1.02 9.87 -12.30
N ASP A 78 0.99 9.48 -13.57
CA ASP A 78 0.89 10.39 -14.72
C ASP A 78 -0.55 10.49 -15.23
N ARG A 79 -1.00 11.71 -15.52
CA ARG A 79 -2.39 11.98 -15.91
C ARG A 79 -2.76 11.35 -17.25
N GLU A 80 -1.88 11.38 -18.24
CA GLU A 80 -2.18 10.87 -19.58
C GLU A 80 -2.15 9.34 -19.57
N GLU A 81 -1.19 8.72 -18.88
CA GLU A 81 -1.12 7.26 -18.71
C GLU A 81 -2.29 6.73 -17.89
N ALA A 82 -2.68 7.41 -16.84
CA ALA A 82 -3.86 7.07 -16.04
C ALA A 82 -5.14 7.19 -16.88
N THR A 83 -5.27 8.24 -17.71
CA THR A 83 -6.40 8.39 -18.61
C THR A 83 -6.45 7.24 -19.64
N ALA A 84 -5.32 6.89 -20.25
CA ALA A 84 -5.23 5.79 -21.19
C ALA A 84 -5.59 4.45 -20.53
N THR A 85 -5.14 4.23 -19.31
CA THR A 85 -5.45 3.04 -18.50
C THR A 85 -6.93 2.98 -18.18
N MET A 86 -7.53 4.09 -17.76
CA MET A 86 -8.97 4.17 -17.49
C MET A 86 -9.81 3.96 -18.74
N MET A 87 -9.39 4.53 -19.88
CA MET A 87 -10.08 4.31 -21.16
C MET A 87 -10.12 2.82 -21.55
N ARG A 88 -9.04 2.07 -21.29
CA ARG A 88 -8.99 0.62 -21.50
C ARG A 88 -9.88 -0.14 -20.52
N THR A 89 -9.78 0.20 -19.22
CA THR A 89 -10.54 -0.48 -18.15
C THR A 89 -12.04 -0.26 -18.28
N PHE A 90 -12.48 0.93 -18.70
CA PHE A 90 -13.88 1.28 -18.87
C PHE A 90 -14.33 1.24 -20.33
N ARG A 91 -13.65 0.46 -21.19
CA ARG A 91 -13.94 0.39 -22.63
C ARG A 91 -15.41 0.14 -22.92
N ASP A 92 -16.00 -0.85 -22.26
CA ASP A 92 -17.35 -1.30 -22.48
C ASP A 92 -18.39 -0.67 -21.51
N ARG A 93 -17.93 0.29 -20.71
CA ARG A 93 -18.79 1.06 -19.81
C ARG A 93 -19.01 2.47 -20.34
N PHE A 94 -20.15 3.07 -20.00
CA PHE A 94 -20.52 4.42 -20.47
C PHE A 94 -20.58 4.50 -22.00
N THR A 95 -21.15 3.49 -22.65
CA THR A 95 -21.29 3.40 -24.11
C THR A 95 -22.20 4.48 -24.70
N PHE A 96 -23.07 5.08 -23.86
CA PHE A 96 -23.93 6.21 -24.22
C PHE A 96 -23.15 7.54 -24.41
N LEU A 97 -21.91 7.59 -23.96
CA LEU A 97 -21.04 8.76 -24.16
C LEU A 97 -20.22 8.62 -25.43
N GLY A 98 -20.24 9.63 -26.28
CA GLY A 98 -19.34 9.68 -27.42
C GLY A 98 -17.85 9.63 -27.01
N PRO A 99 -16.95 9.11 -27.87
CA PRO A 99 -15.53 8.89 -27.51
C PRO A 99 -14.81 10.11 -26.98
N LYS A 100 -15.09 11.30 -27.55
CA LYS A 100 -14.50 12.57 -27.13
C LYS A 100 -14.96 12.99 -25.73
N ALA A 101 -16.27 12.90 -25.46
CA ALA A 101 -16.84 13.24 -24.16
C ALA A 101 -16.34 12.28 -23.08
N LYS A 102 -16.33 10.96 -23.37
CA LYS A 102 -15.79 9.94 -22.47
C LYS A 102 -14.34 10.22 -22.10
N ARG A 103 -13.47 10.50 -23.10
CA ARG A 103 -12.07 10.84 -22.84
C ARG A 103 -11.91 12.09 -22.00
N SER A 104 -12.70 13.12 -22.26
CA SER A 104 -12.64 14.38 -21.50
C SER A 104 -13.00 14.17 -20.03
N ILE A 105 -14.08 13.45 -19.75
CA ILE A 105 -14.51 13.10 -18.38
C ILE A 105 -13.45 12.26 -17.69
N LEU A 106 -12.96 11.19 -18.32
CA LEU A 106 -11.94 10.33 -17.73
C LEU A 106 -10.63 11.08 -17.49
N ARG A 107 -10.24 12.02 -18.35
CA ARG A 107 -9.06 12.87 -18.15
C ARG A 107 -9.22 13.80 -16.94
N TRP A 108 -10.39 14.34 -16.71
CA TRP A 108 -10.67 15.14 -15.51
C TRP A 108 -10.59 14.29 -14.24
N VAL A 109 -11.25 13.12 -14.25
CA VAL A 109 -11.21 12.14 -13.15
C VAL A 109 -9.78 11.67 -12.88
N SER A 110 -9.02 11.33 -13.92
CA SER A 110 -7.61 10.93 -13.81
C SER A 110 -6.77 12.03 -13.17
N GLY A 111 -6.98 13.30 -13.55
CA GLY A 111 -6.28 14.43 -12.96
C GLY A 111 -6.50 14.54 -11.44
N PHE A 112 -7.73 14.36 -10.98
CA PHE A 112 -8.05 14.34 -9.56
C PHE A 112 -7.41 13.14 -8.85
N ILE A 113 -7.52 11.94 -9.43
CA ILE A 113 -6.92 10.72 -8.86
C ILE A 113 -5.40 10.85 -8.79
N CYS A 114 -4.74 11.28 -9.86
CA CYS A 114 -3.29 11.48 -9.86
C CYS A 114 -2.86 12.50 -8.80
N HIS A 115 -3.56 13.64 -8.68
CA HIS A 115 -3.27 14.62 -7.64
C HIS A 115 -3.41 14.03 -6.24
N PHE A 116 -4.50 13.29 -5.99
CA PHE A 116 -4.75 12.61 -4.73
C PHE A 116 -3.66 11.56 -4.43
N LEU A 117 -3.33 10.69 -5.38
CA LEU A 117 -2.29 9.68 -5.21
C LEU A 117 -0.92 10.30 -4.97
N ASN A 118 -0.54 11.32 -5.74
CA ASN A 118 0.74 12.01 -5.57
C ASN A 118 0.86 12.73 -4.22
N SER A 119 -0.26 13.11 -3.58
CA SER A 119 -0.25 13.73 -2.25
C SER A 119 0.24 12.81 -1.13
N PHE A 120 0.35 11.50 -1.37
CA PHE A 120 0.95 10.52 -0.46
C PHE A 120 2.45 10.34 -0.66
N GLU A 121 3.08 11.06 -1.57
CA GLU A 121 4.50 10.85 -1.93
C GLU A 121 4.77 9.38 -2.29
N PRO A 122 3.99 8.80 -3.23
CA PRO A 122 4.01 7.37 -3.50
C PRO A 122 5.36 6.92 -4.04
N ILE A 123 5.63 5.64 -3.87
CA ILE A 123 6.78 4.99 -4.49
C ILE A 123 6.29 4.28 -5.76
N PRO A 124 6.79 4.68 -6.94
CA PRO A 124 6.34 4.09 -8.19
C PRO A 124 6.81 2.64 -8.34
N VAL A 125 5.92 1.78 -8.82
CA VAL A 125 6.20 0.39 -9.13
C VAL A 125 5.95 0.16 -10.62
N TYR A 126 6.93 -0.41 -11.30
CA TYR A 126 6.83 -0.77 -12.71
C TYR A 126 6.95 -2.29 -12.87
N LYS A 127 5.98 -2.90 -13.53
CA LYS A 127 5.96 -4.35 -13.71
C LYS A 127 6.85 -4.77 -14.88
N GLY A 128 7.62 -5.82 -14.67
CA GLY A 128 8.43 -6.43 -15.73
C GLY A 128 9.71 -5.68 -16.10
N MET A 129 10.11 -4.69 -15.32
CA MET A 129 11.30 -3.88 -15.54
C MET A 129 12.29 -4.02 -14.37
N PRO A 130 13.32 -4.87 -14.48
CA PRO A 130 14.24 -5.18 -13.36
C PRO A 130 14.98 -3.95 -12.80
N ARG A 131 15.41 -3.03 -13.67
CA ARG A 131 16.10 -1.79 -13.24
C ARG A 131 15.21 -0.88 -12.40
N GLU A 132 13.95 -0.74 -12.80
CA GLU A 132 12.97 0.07 -12.09
C GLU A 132 12.54 -0.58 -10.79
N SER A 133 12.54 -1.93 -10.74
CA SER A 133 12.32 -2.66 -9.48
C SER A 133 13.42 -2.37 -8.45
N ALA A 134 14.67 -2.27 -8.88
CA ALA A 134 15.78 -1.86 -7.99
C ALA A 134 15.59 -0.41 -7.50
N GLY A 135 15.17 0.50 -8.37
CA GLY A 135 14.81 1.87 -8.02
C GLY A 135 13.68 1.95 -6.99
N THR A 136 12.63 1.14 -7.17
CA THR A 136 11.53 1.02 -6.21
C THR A 136 12.02 0.58 -4.83
N ILE A 137 12.90 -0.42 -4.76
CA ILE A 137 13.48 -0.89 -3.49
C ILE A 137 14.33 0.21 -2.84
N SER A 138 15.20 0.88 -3.59
CA SER A 138 16.05 1.96 -3.07
C SER A 138 15.21 3.10 -2.49
N LEU A 139 14.23 3.61 -3.24
CA LEU A 139 13.32 4.66 -2.77
C LEU A 139 12.50 4.24 -1.53
N SER A 140 12.17 2.95 -1.44
CA SER A 140 11.46 2.39 -0.29
C SER A 140 12.34 2.39 0.96
N VAL A 141 13.60 1.98 0.82
CA VAL A 141 14.55 1.98 1.95
C VAL A 141 14.85 3.41 2.40
N ASP A 142 15.03 4.35 1.45
CA ASP A 142 15.20 5.77 1.76
C ASP A 142 14.03 6.34 2.58
N ALA A 143 12.80 5.95 2.23
CA ALA A 143 11.60 6.36 2.96
C ALA A 143 11.56 5.76 4.39
N LEU A 144 11.87 4.48 4.53
CA LEU A 144 11.94 3.80 5.82
C LEU A 144 13.01 4.42 6.74
N GLU A 145 14.19 4.77 6.20
CA GLU A 145 15.25 5.46 6.97
C GLU A 145 14.83 6.85 7.44
N GLN A 146 13.95 7.52 6.68
CA GLN A 146 13.36 8.79 7.06
C GLN A 146 12.24 8.65 8.11
N GLY A 147 11.92 7.41 8.53
CA GLY A 147 10.86 7.12 9.49
C GLY A 147 9.46 7.03 8.87
N ASP A 148 9.34 7.01 7.54
CA ASP A 148 8.07 6.77 6.86
C ASP A 148 7.76 5.27 6.86
N ASN A 149 6.48 4.92 6.93
CA ASN A 149 6.04 3.55 6.71
C ASN A 149 5.71 3.32 5.23
N LEU A 150 5.61 2.06 4.83
CA LEU A 150 5.18 1.69 3.48
C LEU A 150 3.82 1.01 3.53
N LEU A 151 2.99 1.26 2.52
CA LEU A 151 1.74 0.54 2.31
C LEU A 151 1.82 -0.21 0.98
N ILE A 152 1.68 -1.53 1.04
CA ILE A 152 1.83 -2.41 -0.12
C ILE A 152 0.61 -3.33 -0.25
N PHE A 153 0.14 -3.48 -1.49
CA PHE A 153 -0.91 -4.42 -1.85
C PHE A 153 -0.27 -5.58 -2.65
N PRO A 154 0.09 -6.69 -1.99
CA PRO A 154 0.87 -7.76 -2.61
C PRO A 154 0.09 -8.62 -3.59
N GLU A 155 -1.22 -8.47 -3.66
CA GLU A 155 -2.09 -9.23 -4.55
C GLU A 155 -1.75 -9.01 -6.03
N ARG A 156 -1.80 -10.06 -6.82
CA ARG A 156 -1.73 -9.93 -8.28
C ARG A 156 -3.05 -9.39 -8.79
N PRO A 157 -3.06 -8.37 -9.65
CA PRO A 157 -4.27 -7.90 -10.29
C PRO A 157 -4.89 -9.02 -11.11
N ARG A 158 -6.16 -9.29 -10.86
CA ARG A 158 -7.01 -10.21 -11.66
C ARG A 158 -8.24 -9.46 -12.12
N ASP A 159 -8.84 -9.91 -13.23
CA ASP A 159 -10.07 -9.32 -13.76
C ASP A 159 -11.26 -9.47 -12.81
N ARG A 160 -11.22 -10.50 -11.96
CA ARG A 160 -12.18 -10.72 -10.87
C ARG A 160 -11.43 -10.91 -9.57
N TYR A 161 -11.81 -10.15 -8.56
CA TYR A 161 -11.40 -10.36 -7.17
C TYR A 161 -12.34 -11.40 -6.54
N ASP A 162 -11.96 -12.63 -6.63
CA ASP A 162 -12.60 -13.79 -5.97
C ASP A 162 -11.74 -14.27 -4.80
N GLU A 163 -12.17 -15.37 -4.17
CA GLU A 163 -11.42 -15.97 -3.06
C GLU A 163 -10.03 -16.49 -3.47
N GLU A 164 -9.81 -16.75 -4.76
CA GLU A 164 -8.52 -17.20 -5.29
C GLU A 164 -7.52 -16.05 -5.48
N SER A 165 -7.99 -14.81 -5.62
CA SER A 165 -7.13 -13.63 -5.78
C SER A 165 -6.16 -13.44 -4.61
N TYR A 166 -6.48 -13.98 -3.45
CA TYR A 166 -5.64 -13.95 -2.24
C TYR A 166 -4.62 -15.08 -2.18
N LYS A 167 -4.67 -16.05 -3.10
CA LYS A 167 -3.72 -17.18 -3.13
C LYS A 167 -2.37 -16.81 -3.75
N ASP A 168 -2.33 -15.79 -4.62
CA ASP A 168 -1.13 -15.39 -5.35
C ASP A 168 -0.60 -14.04 -4.85
N PHE A 169 0.44 -14.09 -4.02
CA PHE A 169 1.18 -12.90 -3.62
C PHE A 169 2.38 -12.67 -4.52
N ASN A 170 2.61 -11.40 -4.84
CA ASN A 170 3.88 -10.98 -5.39
C ASN A 170 4.92 -10.95 -4.26
N THR A 171 5.96 -11.76 -4.35
CA THR A 171 6.99 -11.88 -3.30
C THR A 171 8.08 -10.81 -3.38
N GLY A 172 8.06 -9.96 -4.42
CA GLY A 172 9.11 -8.98 -4.68
C GLY A 172 9.32 -7.98 -3.54
N PHE A 173 8.25 -7.59 -2.86
CA PHE A 173 8.31 -6.63 -1.75
C PHE A 173 9.12 -7.15 -0.54
N ALA A 174 9.18 -8.47 -0.34
CA ALA A 174 9.91 -9.06 0.78
C ALA A 174 11.44 -8.84 0.67
N ALA A 175 11.95 -8.44 -0.51
CA ALA A 175 13.34 -8.01 -0.68
C ALA A 175 13.69 -6.76 0.15
N LEU A 176 12.69 -5.97 0.54
CA LEU A 176 12.85 -4.80 1.41
C LEU A 176 13.50 -5.16 2.75
N GLY A 177 13.17 -6.33 3.31
CA GLY A 177 13.74 -6.77 4.58
C GLY A 177 15.26 -6.80 4.54
N ARG A 178 15.82 -7.46 3.54
CA ARG A 178 17.27 -7.54 3.36
C ARG A 178 17.88 -6.19 3.02
N ALA A 179 17.32 -5.46 2.07
CA ALA A 179 17.83 -4.16 1.66
C ALA A 179 17.86 -3.15 2.82
N TYR A 180 16.84 -3.15 3.66
CA TYR A 180 16.80 -2.31 4.86
C TYR A 180 17.82 -2.75 5.91
N TYR A 181 17.95 -4.06 6.15
CA TYR A 181 18.93 -4.61 7.09
C TYR A 181 20.36 -4.30 6.67
N GLU A 182 20.70 -4.48 5.39
CA GLU A 182 22.04 -4.18 4.84
C GLU A 182 22.41 -2.69 5.01
N ARG A 183 21.44 -1.78 4.99
CA ARG A 183 21.68 -0.33 5.16
C ARG A 183 21.67 0.14 6.61
N THR A 184 20.85 -0.47 7.45
CA THR A 184 20.57 0.07 8.80
C THR A 184 21.00 -0.84 9.94
N GLY A 185 21.27 -2.13 9.67
CA GLY A 185 21.48 -3.16 10.69
C GLY A 185 20.23 -3.55 11.47
N LYS A 186 19.04 -3.05 11.09
CA LYS A 186 17.78 -3.29 11.80
C LYS A 186 16.87 -4.23 11.02
N CYS A 187 16.15 -5.10 11.75
CA CYS A 187 15.17 -5.98 11.15
C CYS A 187 13.87 -5.24 10.86
N LEU A 188 13.41 -5.29 9.61
CA LEU A 188 12.17 -4.65 9.16
C LEU A 188 10.97 -5.51 9.52
N GLY A 189 9.92 -4.90 10.10
CA GLY A 189 8.64 -5.53 10.38
C GLY A 189 7.66 -5.38 9.23
N PHE A 190 6.92 -6.45 8.92
CA PHE A 190 5.85 -6.48 7.91
C PHE A 190 4.52 -6.80 8.59
N HIS A 191 3.61 -5.84 8.67
CA HIS A 191 2.29 -6.01 9.28
C HIS A 191 1.28 -6.55 8.27
N PRO A 192 0.65 -7.71 8.52
CA PRO A 192 -0.50 -8.14 7.75
C PRO A 192 -1.71 -7.29 8.12
N CYS A 193 -2.43 -6.78 7.12
CA CYS A 193 -3.65 -6.02 7.29
C CYS A 193 -4.78 -6.63 6.46
N TRP A 194 -5.98 -6.61 7.00
CA TRP A 194 -7.17 -7.10 6.32
C TRP A 194 -8.32 -6.11 6.41
N SER A 195 -8.82 -5.68 5.25
CA SER A 195 -10.03 -4.86 5.13
C SER A 195 -11.17 -5.70 4.56
N ASP A 196 -12.22 -5.91 5.34
CA ASP A 196 -13.41 -6.61 4.88
C ASP A 196 -14.56 -5.62 4.64
N PRO A 197 -15.03 -5.49 3.38
CA PRO A 197 -16.13 -4.58 3.07
C PRO A 197 -17.48 -5.05 3.60
N ARG A 198 -17.67 -6.36 3.86
CA ARG A 198 -18.95 -6.92 4.32
C ARG A 198 -19.13 -6.73 5.82
N SER A 199 -18.16 -7.16 6.62
CA SER A 199 -18.21 -6.99 8.08
C SER A 199 -17.87 -5.57 8.52
N LYS A 200 -17.34 -4.74 7.62
CA LYS A 200 -16.80 -3.40 7.91
C LYS A 200 -15.63 -3.41 8.91
N ASP A 201 -14.88 -4.50 8.96
CA ASP A 201 -13.70 -4.61 9.81
C ASP A 201 -12.44 -4.18 9.07
N PHE A 202 -11.53 -3.56 9.81
CA PHE A 202 -10.13 -3.36 9.43
C PHE A 202 -9.25 -3.90 10.55
N ARG A 203 -8.47 -4.93 10.25
CA ARG A 203 -7.64 -5.65 11.23
C ARG A 203 -6.18 -5.55 10.87
N ILE A 204 -5.36 -5.27 11.86
CA ILE A 204 -3.91 -5.16 11.74
C ILE A 204 -3.29 -6.23 12.63
N GLY A 205 -2.54 -7.14 12.02
CA GLY A 205 -1.87 -8.23 12.75
C GLY A 205 -0.48 -7.86 13.26
N ALA A 206 0.04 -8.70 14.14
CA ALA A 206 1.41 -8.59 14.61
C ALA A 206 2.41 -8.72 13.44
N PRO A 207 3.55 -8.01 13.48
CA PRO A 207 4.50 -8.00 12.37
C PRO A 207 5.23 -9.33 12.20
N VAL A 208 5.55 -9.64 10.95
CA VAL A 208 6.55 -10.64 10.56
C VAL A 208 7.87 -9.92 10.38
N TYR A 209 8.86 -10.21 11.19
CA TYR A 209 10.17 -9.58 11.08
C TYR A 209 11.06 -10.29 10.07
N PHE A 210 11.89 -9.50 9.38
CA PHE A 210 12.99 -10.01 8.58
C PHE A 210 14.01 -10.70 9.49
N ASP A 211 14.47 -11.90 9.05
CA ASP A 211 15.52 -12.67 9.73
C ASP A 211 16.77 -12.71 8.86
N PRO A 212 17.87 -12.08 9.30
CA PRO A 212 19.12 -12.05 8.55
C PRO A 212 19.83 -13.43 8.47
N ALA A 213 19.46 -14.39 9.31
CA ALA A 213 20.06 -15.73 9.30
C ALA A 213 19.63 -16.56 8.09
N ASN A 214 18.48 -16.23 7.48
CA ASN A 214 17.96 -16.95 6.32
C ASN A 214 18.60 -16.50 5.02
N GLY A 215 18.71 -17.41 4.05
CA GLY A 215 19.12 -17.09 2.70
C GLY A 215 18.13 -16.12 2.00
N PRO A 216 18.62 -15.29 1.03
CA PRO A 216 17.79 -14.25 0.42
C PRO A 216 16.50 -14.76 -0.25
N LYS A 217 16.56 -15.93 -0.88
CA LYS A 217 15.41 -16.55 -1.55
C LYS A 217 14.44 -17.18 -0.56
N GLU A 218 14.98 -17.88 0.42
CA GLU A 218 14.21 -18.54 1.47
C GLU A 218 13.44 -17.54 2.31
N GLU A 219 14.10 -16.45 2.70
CA GLU A 219 13.50 -15.39 3.50
C GLU A 219 12.35 -14.67 2.79
N LYS A 220 12.50 -14.38 1.49
CA LYS A 220 11.40 -13.84 0.69
C LYS A 220 10.18 -14.76 0.67
N ILE A 221 10.40 -16.05 0.53
CA ILE A 221 9.33 -17.06 0.54
C ILE A 221 8.69 -17.13 1.92
N ARG A 222 9.50 -17.17 3.00
CA ARG A 222 9.03 -17.22 4.37
C ARG A 222 8.14 -16.04 4.70
N ILE A 223 8.64 -14.81 4.52
CA ILE A 223 7.88 -13.57 4.79
C ILE A 223 6.57 -13.57 4.01
N SER A 224 6.60 -13.86 2.73
CA SER A 224 5.41 -13.82 1.88
C SER A 224 4.37 -14.89 2.27
N SER A 225 4.82 -16.09 2.63
CA SER A 225 3.96 -17.19 3.05
C SER A 225 3.34 -16.95 4.42
N GLU A 226 4.12 -16.42 5.36
CA GLU A 226 3.66 -16.12 6.71
C GLU A 226 2.67 -14.95 6.70
N LEU A 227 2.96 -13.87 5.96
CA LEU A 227 2.03 -12.76 5.78
C LEU A 227 0.70 -13.22 5.19
N ARG A 228 0.74 -14.09 4.17
CA ARG A 228 -0.47 -14.64 3.57
C ARG A 228 -1.28 -15.48 4.55
N ALA A 229 -0.60 -16.32 5.35
CA ALA A 229 -1.26 -17.11 6.38
C ALA A 229 -1.96 -16.21 7.41
N ARG A 230 -1.24 -15.23 7.96
CA ARG A 230 -1.80 -14.27 8.92
C ARG A 230 -2.93 -13.41 8.35
N MET A 231 -2.85 -12.98 7.08
CA MET A 231 -3.94 -12.26 6.42
C MET A 231 -5.19 -13.15 6.28
N ASN A 232 -5.05 -14.46 6.02
CA ASN A 232 -6.16 -15.39 6.00
C ASN A 232 -6.78 -15.59 7.39
N GLU A 233 -5.98 -15.61 8.45
CA GLU A 233 -6.46 -15.65 9.85
C GLU A 233 -7.28 -14.40 10.16
N LEU A 234 -6.75 -13.19 9.84
CA LEU A 234 -7.47 -11.93 10.02
C LEU A 234 -8.80 -11.92 9.25
N ARG A 235 -8.81 -12.47 8.03
CA ARG A 235 -10.02 -12.65 7.23
C ARG A 235 -11.03 -13.56 7.90
N ALA A 236 -10.58 -14.68 8.45
CA ALA A 236 -11.47 -15.64 9.14
C ALA A 236 -12.15 -15.01 10.37
N LEU A 237 -11.44 -14.13 11.08
CA LEU A 237 -11.99 -13.39 12.20
C LEU A 237 -13.06 -12.35 11.80
N CYS A 238 -13.11 -11.91 10.54
CA CYS A 238 -14.12 -10.98 10.02
C CYS A 238 -15.43 -11.68 9.64
N LYS A 239 -15.44 -13.00 9.48
CA LYS A 239 -16.63 -13.79 9.07
C LYS A 239 -17.59 -14.10 10.21
N LYS A 240 -17.21 -13.76 11.44
CA LYS A 240 -18.04 -13.90 12.64
C LYS A 240 -18.65 -12.55 12.97
#